data_05a777055503dfb7d6385f8868a4848d
#
_entry.id   05a777055503dfb7d6385f8868a4848d
#
_cell.length_a   1.000
_cell.length_b   1.000
_cell.length_c   1.000
_cell.angle_alpha   90.00
_cell.angle_beta   90.00
_cell.angle_gamma   90.00
#
_symmetry.space_group_name_H-M   'P 1'
#
loop_
_entity.id
_entity.type
_entity.pdbx_description
1 polymer ?
#
loop_
_entity_poly.entity_id
_entity_poly.type
_entity_poly.pdbx_seq_one_letter_code
_entity_poly.pdbx_strand_id
1 'polypeptide(L)'
;MLLVGLWAVVTAVAVLAGVLAISTVGATIRDRGPVGDEVARDTSVQPTDVPSPDGPRVRDEIAGEWGAFDVECRDTYAYGVGVRPDEAAGWRIVSWEKGPDDDVDAVFSDGQNSVDLEVFCNRGRPTLAELERNTLGDD
;
A
#
# COMPACT_ATOMS: atom_id res chain seq x y z
N MET A 1 -17.91 52.04 -8.27
CA MET A 1 -18.67 50.79 -7.93
C MET A 1 -18.68 49.76 -9.09
N LEU A 2 -18.71 50.11 -10.34
CA LEU A 2 -18.70 49.18 -11.51
C LEU A 2 -17.43 48.29 -11.55
N LEU A 3 -16.25 48.80 -11.25
CA LEU A 3 -14.98 48.06 -11.27
C LEU A 3 -14.92 46.95 -10.18
N VAL A 4 -15.45 47.22 -9.00
CA VAL A 4 -15.48 46.24 -7.91
C VAL A 4 -16.40 45.07 -8.23
N GLY A 5 -17.56 45.32 -8.87
CA GLY A 5 -18.48 44.28 -9.31
C GLY A 5 -17.87 43.38 -10.41
N LEU A 6 -17.11 43.95 -11.34
CA LEU A 6 -16.43 43.21 -12.40
C LEU A 6 -15.37 42.25 -11.81
N TRP A 7 -14.59 42.71 -10.84
CA TRP A 7 -13.58 41.91 -10.17
C TRP A 7 -14.19 40.73 -9.42
N ALA A 8 -15.31 40.94 -8.71
CA ALA A 8 -16.00 39.88 -7.98
C ALA A 8 -16.51 38.78 -8.93
N VAL A 9 -17.05 39.14 -10.09
CA VAL A 9 -17.54 38.18 -11.08
C VAL A 9 -16.40 37.36 -11.67
N VAL A 10 -15.29 37.99 -12.04
CA VAL A 10 -14.11 37.31 -12.60
C VAL A 10 -13.52 36.31 -11.60
N THR A 11 -13.43 36.72 -10.33
CA THR A 11 -12.94 35.83 -9.27
C THR A 11 -13.87 34.61 -9.05
N ALA A 12 -15.16 34.82 -9.04
CA ALA A 12 -16.13 33.75 -8.89
C ALA A 12 -16.08 32.72 -10.03
N VAL A 13 -15.93 33.20 -11.27
CA VAL A 13 -15.78 32.34 -12.46
C VAL A 13 -14.49 31.53 -12.39
N ALA A 14 -13.37 32.16 -12.00
CA ALA A 14 -12.08 31.46 -11.85
C ALA A 14 -12.11 30.36 -10.79
N VAL A 15 -12.77 30.61 -9.64
CA VAL A 15 -12.92 29.61 -8.58
C VAL A 15 -13.79 28.44 -9.04
N LEU A 16 -14.90 28.71 -9.71
CA LEU A 16 -15.78 27.67 -10.25
C LEU A 16 -15.06 26.82 -11.30
N ALA A 17 -14.30 27.42 -12.19
CA ALA A 17 -13.52 26.69 -13.20
C ALA A 17 -12.44 25.82 -12.53
N GLY A 18 -11.78 26.31 -11.47
CA GLY A 18 -10.78 25.57 -10.71
C GLY A 18 -11.37 24.34 -10.01
N VAL A 19 -12.53 24.50 -9.36
CA VAL A 19 -13.22 23.38 -8.68
C VAL A 19 -13.67 22.31 -9.67
N LEU A 20 -14.20 22.70 -10.82
CA LEU A 20 -14.60 21.76 -11.87
C LEU A 20 -13.39 21.00 -12.46
N ALA A 21 -12.25 21.68 -12.66
CA ALA A 21 -11.03 21.05 -13.17
C ALA A 21 -10.49 20.01 -12.16
N ILE A 22 -10.49 20.30 -10.86
CA ILE A 22 -10.02 19.37 -9.81
C ILE A 22 -10.97 18.17 -9.72
N SER A 23 -12.29 18.39 -9.84
CA SER A 23 -13.29 17.31 -9.76
C SER A 23 -13.17 16.32 -10.93
N THR A 24 -12.84 16.81 -12.13
CA THR A 24 -12.67 15.93 -13.31
C THR A 24 -11.35 15.16 -13.28
N VAL A 25 -10.27 15.75 -12.75
CA VAL A 25 -8.99 15.06 -12.58
C VAL A 25 -9.09 14.00 -11.48
N GLY A 26 -9.75 14.31 -10.37
CA GLY A 26 -9.96 13.35 -9.27
C GLY A 26 -10.79 12.14 -9.65
N ALA A 27 -11.74 12.26 -10.58
CA ALA A 27 -12.53 11.15 -11.08
C ALA A 27 -11.72 10.20 -12.00
N THR A 28 -10.76 10.76 -12.77
CA THR A 28 -9.92 9.98 -13.69
C THR A 28 -8.79 9.22 -12.99
N ILE A 29 -8.38 9.66 -11.80
CA ILE A 29 -7.31 9.00 -11.03
C ILE A 29 -7.85 7.76 -10.27
N ARG A 30 -9.14 7.74 -9.93
CA ARG A 30 -9.78 6.58 -9.30
C ARG A 30 -9.94 5.38 -10.23
N ASP A 31 -9.92 5.59 -11.55
CA ASP A 31 -10.05 4.53 -12.56
C ASP A 31 -8.71 4.13 -13.22
N ARG A 32 -7.61 4.81 -12.87
CA ARG A 32 -6.26 4.47 -13.34
C ARG A 32 -5.36 4.35 -12.13
N GLY A 33 -5.32 3.16 -11.56
CA GLY A 33 -4.19 2.74 -10.76
C GLY A 33 -2.89 2.86 -11.56
N PRO A 34 -1.73 2.96 -10.91
CA PRO A 34 -0.44 3.05 -11.61
C PRO A 34 -0.33 1.86 -12.58
N VAL A 35 -0.03 2.18 -13.85
CA VAL A 35 0.22 1.18 -14.91
C VAL A 35 1.61 0.60 -14.66
N GLY A 36 1.74 -0.22 -13.64
CA GLY A 36 2.83 -1.15 -13.45
C GLY A 36 2.24 -2.54 -13.54
N ASP A 37 2.98 -3.52 -14.02
CA ASP A 37 2.57 -4.91 -14.23
C ASP A 37 1.61 -5.39 -13.12
N GLU A 38 0.32 -5.09 -13.28
CA GLU A 38 -0.70 -5.49 -12.33
C GLU A 38 -0.79 -7.01 -12.37
N VAL A 39 -0.20 -7.64 -11.38
CA VAL A 39 -0.72 -8.97 -10.98
C VAL A 39 -2.17 -8.71 -10.56
N ALA A 40 -3.09 -9.06 -11.47
CA ALA A 40 -4.51 -8.81 -11.27
C ALA A 40 -4.92 -9.36 -9.89
N ARG A 41 -5.22 -8.46 -8.97
CA ARG A 41 -5.89 -8.81 -7.71
C ARG A 41 -7.28 -9.33 -8.09
N ASP A 42 -7.39 -10.64 -8.21
CA ASP A 42 -8.67 -11.32 -8.47
C ASP A 42 -9.42 -11.52 -7.13
N THR A 43 -9.33 -10.51 -6.24
CA THR A 43 -9.90 -10.64 -4.91
C THR A 43 -10.60 -9.37 -4.50
N SER A 44 -11.90 -9.34 -4.66
CA SER A 44 -12.75 -8.40 -3.95
C SER A 44 -13.04 -8.96 -2.55
N VAL A 45 -12.23 -8.64 -1.56
CA VAL A 45 -12.59 -8.91 -0.16
C VAL A 45 -13.78 -8.01 0.19
N GLN A 46 -14.93 -8.62 0.44
CA GLN A 46 -16.08 -7.88 0.95
C GLN A 46 -15.89 -7.68 2.46
N PRO A 47 -16.21 -6.50 3.01
CA PRO A 47 -16.00 -6.20 4.44
C PRO A 47 -16.74 -7.12 5.43
N THR A 48 -17.56 -8.03 4.94
CA THR A 48 -18.35 -8.99 5.74
C THR A 48 -17.75 -10.40 5.78
N ASP A 49 -16.69 -10.66 5.01
CA ASP A 49 -16.06 -11.98 5.01
C ASP A 49 -15.13 -12.11 6.20
N VAL A 50 -15.51 -12.89 7.19
CA VAL A 50 -14.64 -13.26 8.31
C VAL A 50 -13.79 -14.45 7.86
N PRO A 51 -12.46 -14.42 8.07
CA PRO A 51 -11.59 -15.53 7.70
C PRO A 51 -12.08 -16.84 8.31
N SER A 52 -12.20 -17.89 7.49
CA SER A 52 -12.58 -19.19 8.00
C SER A 52 -11.45 -19.75 8.87
N PRO A 53 -11.68 -20.06 10.17
CA PRO A 53 -10.64 -20.59 11.04
C PRO A 53 -10.12 -21.96 10.59
N ASP A 54 -10.90 -22.69 9.80
CA ASP A 54 -10.61 -24.05 9.32
C ASP A 54 -10.18 -24.09 7.85
N GLY A 55 -10.02 -22.91 7.20
CA GLY A 55 -9.57 -22.81 5.80
C GLY A 55 -8.13 -23.31 5.61
N PRO A 56 -7.76 -23.65 4.36
CA PRO A 56 -6.38 -24.00 4.02
C PRO A 56 -5.44 -22.85 4.38
N ARG A 57 -4.30 -23.21 5.01
CA ARG A 57 -3.27 -22.24 5.41
C ARG A 57 -2.03 -22.48 4.55
N VAL A 58 -1.59 -21.46 3.87
CA VAL A 58 -0.35 -21.49 3.11
C VAL A 58 0.57 -20.41 3.66
N ARG A 59 1.76 -20.82 4.11
CA ARG A 59 2.80 -19.92 4.60
C ARG A 59 3.93 -19.86 3.60
N ASP A 60 4.45 -18.66 3.40
CA ASP A 60 5.67 -18.44 2.63
C ASP A 60 6.51 -17.34 3.27
N GLU A 61 7.79 -17.30 2.89
CA GLU A 61 8.78 -16.33 3.33
C GLU A 61 9.13 -15.39 2.19
N ILE A 62 8.97 -14.09 2.42
CA ILE A 62 9.46 -13.05 1.53
C ILE A 62 10.80 -12.57 2.09
N ALA A 63 11.91 -12.91 1.40
CA ALA A 63 13.25 -12.66 1.87
C ALA A 63 14.08 -11.80 0.91
N GLY A 64 15.04 -11.07 1.48
CA GLY A 64 16.00 -10.24 0.77
C GLY A 64 17.18 -9.86 1.64
N GLU A 65 17.96 -8.89 1.21
CA GLU A 65 19.11 -8.37 1.96
C GLU A 65 18.75 -7.74 3.32
N TRP A 66 17.48 -7.35 3.49
CA TRP A 66 16.94 -6.80 4.73
C TRP A 66 16.62 -7.86 5.79
N GLY A 67 16.57 -9.13 5.39
CA GLY A 67 16.11 -10.25 6.20
C GLY A 67 14.91 -10.95 5.60
N ALA A 68 13.90 -11.31 6.42
CA ALA A 68 12.74 -12.06 5.97
C ALA A 68 11.45 -11.62 6.67
N PHE A 69 10.34 -11.68 5.94
CA PHE A 69 8.97 -11.51 6.41
C PHE A 69 8.17 -12.78 6.14
N ASP A 70 7.70 -13.43 7.19
CA ASP A 70 6.87 -14.63 7.11
C ASP A 70 5.41 -14.26 7.03
N VAL A 71 4.73 -14.67 5.97
CA VAL A 71 3.30 -14.41 5.76
C VAL A 71 2.54 -15.72 5.62
N GLU A 72 1.37 -15.80 6.24
CA GLU A 72 0.42 -16.91 6.11
C GLU A 72 -0.86 -16.41 5.45
N CYS A 73 -1.29 -17.10 4.41
CA CYS A 73 -2.60 -16.89 3.79
C CYS A 73 -3.62 -17.88 4.32
N ARG A 74 -4.79 -17.35 4.65
CA ARG A 74 -6.01 -18.13 4.92
C ARG A 74 -7.09 -17.64 4.00
N ASP A 75 -7.30 -18.38 2.91
CA ASP A 75 -8.12 -17.94 1.81
C ASP A 75 -7.58 -16.64 1.18
N THR A 76 -8.31 -15.53 1.27
CA THR A 76 -7.93 -14.21 0.76
C THR A 76 -7.27 -13.30 1.78
N TYR A 77 -7.25 -13.71 3.05
CA TYR A 77 -6.71 -12.92 4.15
C TYR A 77 -5.23 -13.21 4.40
N ALA A 78 -4.46 -12.15 4.51
CA ALA A 78 -3.04 -12.18 4.84
C ALA A 78 -2.82 -12.02 6.36
N TYR A 79 -1.83 -12.73 6.87
CA TYR A 79 -1.37 -12.66 8.25
C TYR A 79 0.13 -12.55 8.25
N GLY A 80 0.69 -11.49 8.81
CA GLY A 80 2.08 -11.43 9.18
C GLY A 80 2.29 -12.34 10.40
N VAL A 81 3.15 -13.34 10.28
CA VAL A 81 3.38 -14.34 11.32
C VAL A 81 4.78 -14.29 11.92
N GLY A 82 5.69 -13.56 11.29
CA GLY A 82 7.03 -13.34 11.83
C GLY A 82 7.88 -12.43 10.97
N VAL A 83 8.86 -11.78 11.61
CA VAL A 83 9.88 -10.98 10.93
C VAL A 83 11.26 -11.36 11.48
N ARG A 84 12.25 -11.41 10.61
CA ARG A 84 13.65 -11.71 10.93
C ARG A 84 14.55 -10.74 10.17
N PRO A 85 14.89 -9.56 10.74
CA PRO A 85 15.83 -8.65 10.10
C PRO A 85 17.24 -9.25 10.04
N ASP A 86 18.01 -8.91 9.02
CA ASP A 86 19.45 -9.23 8.96
C ASP A 86 20.22 -8.23 9.84
N GLU A 87 20.26 -8.49 11.14
CA GLU A 87 20.95 -7.64 12.11
C GLU A 87 22.47 -7.59 11.88
N ALA A 88 23.06 -8.64 11.29
CA ALA A 88 24.49 -8.67 10.97
C ALA A 88 24.85 -7.68 9.86
N ALA A 89 23.92 -7.43 8.94
CA ALA A 89 24.02 -6.41 7.91
C ALA A 89 23.50 -5.03 8.36
N GLY A 90 23.07 -4.89 9.63
CA GLY A 90 22.61 -3.64 10.20
C GLY A 90 21.10 -3.38 10.08
N TRP A 91 20.36 -4.29 9.47
CA TRP A 91 18.91 -4.14 9.29
C TRP A 91 18.15 -4.35 10.60
N ARG A 92 17.08 -3.60 10.77
CA ARG A 92 16.14 -3.67 11.90
C ARG A 92 14.72 -3.56 11.39
N ILE A 93 13.79 -4.17 12.11
CA ILE A 93 12.36 -3.96 11.84
C ILE A 93 11.92 -2.59 12.40
N VAL A 94 11.24 -1.82 11.60
CA VAL A 94 10.60 -0.54 11.98
C VAL A 94 9.16 -0.79 12.38
N SER A 95 8.41 -1.47 11.52
CA SER A 95 7.01 -1.84 11.76
C SER A 95 6.65 -3.07 10.93
N TRP A 96 5.61 -3.78 11.33
CA TRP A 96 4.99 -4.84 10.55
C TRP A 96 3.56 -5.10 11.02
N GLU A 97 2.73 -5.54 10.12
CA GLU A 97 1.33 -5.85 10.38
C GLU A 97 1.12 -7.32 10.61
N LYS A 98 0.19 -7.64 11.54
CA LYS A 98 -0.15 -9.02 11.89
C LYS A 98 -1.40 -9.52 11.17
N GLY A 99 -2.20 -8.62 10.63
CA GLY A 99 -3.48 -8.96 10.02
C GLY A 99 -4.53 -9.44 11.05
N PRO A 100 -5.63 -10.07 10.65
CA PRO A 100 -6.00 -10.36 9.24
C PRO A 100 -6.38 -9.12 8.45
N ASP A 101 -5.85 -9.01 7.24
CA ASP A 101 -6.24 -7.97 6.28
C ASP A 101 -6.18 -8.53 4.84
N ASP A 102 -6.56 -7.74 3.84
CA ASP A 102 -6.40 -8.12 2.42
C ASP A 102 -4.92 -8.16 2.00
N ASP A 103 -4.08 -7.37 2.66
CA ASP A 103 -2.62 -7.39 2.59
C ASP A 103 -2.00 -7.17 3.98
N VAL A 104 -0.69 -7.35 4.10
CA VAL A 104 0.10 -7.06 5.29
C VAL A 104 1.45 -6.47 4.90
N ASP A 105 1.87 -5.47 5.68
CA ASP A 105 3.07 -4.69 5.43
C ASP A 105 4.20 -5.00 6.40
N ALA A 106 5.43 -4.81 5.93
CA ALA A 106 6.62 -4.80 6.79
C ALA A 106 7.62 -3.76 6.30
N VAL A 107 8.15 -2.98 7.25
CA VAL A 107 9.15 -1.94 7.00
C VAL A 107 10.43 -2.28 7.72
N PHE A 108 11.52 -2.42 6.97
CA PHE A 108 12.87 -2.64 7.49
C PHE A 108 13.73 -1.39 7.24
N SER A 109 14.71 -1.14 8.11
CA SER A 109 15.69 -0.06 7.91
C SER A 109 17.06 -0.42 8.44
N ASP A 110 18.12 0.01 7.73
CA ASP A 110 19.51 -0.01 8.18
C ASP A 110 19.97 1.35 8.77
N GLY A 111 19.06 2.33 8.80
CA GLY A 111 19.30 3.70 9.27
C GLY A 111 19.66 4.66 8.14
N GLN A 112 20.11 4.21 6.99
CA GLN A 112 20.35 5.01 5.78
C GLN A 112 19.32 4.72 4.69
N ASN A 113 18.80 3.51 4.68
CA ASN A 113 17.79 3.06 3.74
C ASN A 113 16.60 2.44 4.47
N SER A 114 15.43 2.44 3.82
CA SER A 114 14.31 1.60 4.20
C SER A 114 13.86 0.71 3.04
N VAL A 115 13.27 -0.40 3.40
CA VAL A 115 12.59 -1.30 2.48
C VAL A 115 11.20 -1.54 3.03
N ASP A 116 10.21 -1.21 2.22
CA ASP A 116 8.80 -1.36 2.52
C ASP A 116 8.24 -2.47 1.65
N LEU A 117 7.58 -3.44 2.27
CA LEU A 117 7.02 -4.62 1.63
C LEU A 117 5.53 -4.64 1.83
N GLU A 118 4.77 -4.84 0.75
CA GLU A 118 3.35 -5.15 0.78
C GLU A 118 3.14 -6.57 0.26
N VAL A 119 2.48 -7.43 1.04
CA VAL A 119 2.23 -8.83 0.70
C VAL A 119 0.76 -9.15 0.83
N PHE A 120 0.16 -9.64 -0.25
CA PHE A 120 -1.25 -10.04 -0.30
C PHE A 120 -1.40 -11.53 -0.61
N CYS A 121 -2.62 -12.05 -0.45
CA CYS A 121 -2.94 -13.43 -0.75
C CYS A 121 -3.48 -13.60 -2.18
N ASN A 122 -2.65 -14.08 -3.10
CA ASN A 122 -3.05 -14.40 -4.45
C ASN A 122 -3.38 -15.89 -4.56
N ARG A 123 -4.65 -16.22 -4.79
CA ARG A 123 -5.13 -17.61 -4.84
C ARG A 123 -4.71 -18.43 -3.62
N GLY A 124 -4.80 -17.81 -2.44
CA GLY A 124 -4.44 -18.44 -1.16
C GLY A 124 -2.93 -18.58 -0.92
N ARG A 125 -2.07 -17.86 -1.65
CA ARG A 125 -0.61 -17.88 -1.47
C ARG A 125 -0.06 -16.50 -1.23
N PRO A 126 0.87 -16.31 -0.27
CA PRO A 126 1.57 -15.06 -0.10
C PRO A 126 2.27 -14.64 -1.40
N THR A 127 2.01 -13.42 -1.83
CA THR A 127 2.55 -12.85 -3.06
C THR A 127 2.97 -11.42 -2.79
N LEU A 128 4.20 -11.09 -3.10
CA LEU A 128 4.72 -9.73 -2.99
C LEU A 128 3.98 -8.83 -4.00
N ALA A 129 3.25 -7.83 -3.50
CA ALA A 129 2.55 -6.84 -4.31
C ALA A 129 3.47 -5.67 -4.65
N GLU A 130 4.17 -5.17 -3.63
CA GLU A 130 5.07 -4.02 -3.76
C GLU A 130 6.34 -4.21 -2.93
N LEU A 131 7.44 -3.71 -3.46
CA LEU A 131 8.70 -3.57 -2.78
C LEU A 131 9.26 -2.20 -3.09
N GLU A 132 9.19 -1.31 -2.12
CA GLU A 132 9.73 0.05 -2.23
C GLU A 132 11.04 0.17 -1.46
N ARG A 133 12.02 0.87 -2.06
CA ARG A 133 13.32 1.16 -1.45
C ARG A 133 13.49 2.65 -1.37
N ASN A 134 13.73 3.14 -0.18
CA ASN A 134 13.92 4.56 0.08
C ASN A 134 15.28 4.82 0.72
N THR A 135 15.96 5.87 0.27
CA THR A 135 17.16 6.38 0.95
C THR A 135 16.72 7.45 1.94
N LEU A 136 17.03 7.24 3.20
CA LEU A 136 16.74 8.19 4.27
C LEU A 136 17.82 9.28 4.22
N GLY A 137 17.40 10.57 4.14
CA GLY A 137 18.33 11.69 4.16
C GLY A 137 19.02 11.84 5.52
N ASP A 138 20.30 12.20 5.51
CA ASP A 138 20.99 12.63 6.72
C ASP A 138 20.41 14.01 7.15
N ASP A 139 19.67 14.05 8.26
CA ASP A 139 19.24 15.30 8.91
C ASP A 139 20.35 15.88 9.81
#